data_10f2e4be15ced2c87158a5bfca9b29f6
#
_entry.id   10f2e4be15ced2c87158a5bfca9b29f6
#
_cell.length_a   1.000
_cell.length_b   1.000
_cell.length_c   1.000
_cell.angle_alpha   90.00
_cell.angle_beta   90.00
_cell.angle_gamma   90.00
#
_symmetry.space_group_name_H-M   'P 1'
#
loop_
_entity.id
_entity.type
_entity.pdbx_description
1 polymer ?
#
loop_
_entity_poly.entity_id
_entity_poly.type
_entity_poly.pdbx_seq_one_letter_code
_entity_poly.pdbx_strand_id
1 'polypeptide(L)'
;LSSGTQLRDNTQVRVFSETIPYTETEAEAKMRKATNRDNDSPSRQLARYIKTVTQQYVPQLDIQLVYRNDRFLRGGDHTPFSQNGFTAIRFCEMNENYDHQHQNVRKENNIQYGDLPEFMDFEYMRKVTCSNLATFSNLAWSPKAPENVGIEVKELTNSSVLVWQAPQGKPVFGY
;
A
#
# COMPACT_ATOMS: atom_id res chain seq x y z
N LEU A 1 14.75 -7.19 0.23
CA LEU A 1 14.00 -7.94 1.23
C LEU A 1 14.93 -8.99 1.84
N SER A 2 15.69 -8.60 2.85
CA SER A 2 16.54 -9.51 3.58
C SER A 2 15.73 -10.16 4.70
N SER A 3 15.70 -11.46 4.76
CA SER A 3 15.13 -12.20 5.89
C SER A 3 16.13 -12.26 7.04
N GLY A 4 16.52 -11.11 7.53
CA GLY A 4 17.68 -11.03 8.43
C GLY A 4 17.46 -11.45 9.86
N THR A 5 16.31 -11.98 10.25
CA THR A 5 16.08 -12.42 11.63
C THR A 5 16.04 -13.94 11.76
N GLN A 6 16.33 -14.43 12.95
CA GLN A 6 16.11 -15.83 13.31
C GLN A 6 14.62 -16.21 13.26
N LEU A 7 13.72 -15.24 13.40
CA LEU A 7 12.27 -15.36 13.19
C LEU A 7 11.96 -15.06 11.73
N ARG A 8 12.19 -16.01 10.86
CA ARG A 8 11.81 -15.92 9.45
C ARG A 8 10.30 -16.05 9.32
N ASP A 9 9.60 -14.92 9.39
CA ASP A 9 8.19 -14.89 9.03
C ASP A 9 8.04 -14.53 7.55
N ASN A 10 8.09 -15.55 6.71
CA ASN A 10 7.97 -15.43 5.25
C ASN A 10 6.51 -15.52 4.78
N THR A 11 5.58 -15.33 5.68
CA THR A 11 4.13 -15.39 5.44
C THR A 11 3.48 -14.02 5.54
N GLN A 12 4.19 -13.02 6.04
CA GLN A 12 3.66 -11.68 6.28
C GLN A 12 4.57 -10.59 5.71
N VAL A 13 3.96 -9.50 5.25
CA VAL A 13 4.66 -8.28 4.84
C VAL A 13 3.89 -7.05 5.30
N ARG A 14 4.61 -6.03 5.77
CA ARG A 14 4.01 -4.75 6.16
C ARG A 14 3.82 -3.86 4.94
N VAL A 15 2.66 -3.22 4.85
CA VAL A 15 2.37 -2.18 3.85
C VAL A 15 2.03 -0.89 4.57
N PHE A 16 2.92 0.08 4.41
CA PHE A 16 2.79 1.41 5.00
C PHE A 16 2.04 2.34 4.05
N SER A 17 1.11 3.11 4.60
CA SER A 17 0.31 4.08 3.84
C SER A 17 0.07 5.34 4.65
N GLU A 18 0.18 6.50 3.99
CA GLU A 18 -0.05 7.80 4.62
C GLU A 18 -1.54 8.06 4.88
N THR A 19 -1.81 8.85 5.91
CA THR A 19 -3.16 9.32 6.26
C THR A 19 -3.52 10.56 5.48
N ILE A 20 -2.62 11.54 5.50
CA ILE A 20 -2.81 12.87 4.93
C ILE A 20 -1.80 13.03 3.79
N PRO A 21 -2.27 13.25 2.56
CA PRO A 21 -1.37 13.53 1.45
C PRO A 21 -0.49 14.75 1.72
N TYR A 22 0.77 14.71 1.32
CA TYR A 22 1.68 15.85 1.44
C TYR A 22 1.19 17.10 0.70
N THR A 23 0.37 16.90 -0.32
CA THR A 23 -0.19 17.97 -1.17
C THR A 23 -1.60 18.38 -0.76
N GLU A 24 -2.10 17.95 0.41
CA GLU A 24 -3.45 18.30 0.86
C GLU A 24 -3.61 19.82 0.99
N THR A 25 -4.59 20.37 0.29
CA THR A 25 -4.98 21.77 0.38
C THR A 25 -5.85 22.04 1.62
N GLU A 26 -5.95 23.32 2.04
CA GLU A 26 -6.82 23.69 3.15
C GLU A 26 -8.29 23.31 2.93
N ALA A 27 -8.78 23.42 1.67
CA ALA A 27 -10.14 23.03 1.33
C ALA A 27 -10.36 21.51 1.47
N GLU A 28 -9.40 20.70 1.03
CA GLU A 28 -9.43 19.24 1.19
C GLU A 28 -9.35 18.85 2.67
N ALA A 29 -8.48 19.50 3.44
CA ALA A 29 -8.37 19.27 4.89
C ALA A 29 -9.68 19.59 5.61
N LYS A 30 -10.35 20.69 5.24
CA LYS A 30 -11.66 21.07 5.78
C LYS A 30 -12.71 20.03 5.44
N MET A 31 -12.74 19.59 4.18
CA MET A 31 -13.69 18.56 3.72
C MET A 31 -13.44 17.22 4.43
N ARG A 32 -12.18 16.79 4.53
CA ARG A 32 -11.79 15.55 5.24
C ARG A 32 -12.28 15.55 6.68
N LYS A 33 -12.03 16.66 7.41
CA LYS A 33 -12.48 16.81 8.80
C LYS A 33 -14.01 16.81 8.91
N ALA A 34 -14.70 17.52 8.02
CA ALA A 34 -16.17 17.61 8.02
C ALA A 34 -16.86 16.27 7.73
N THR A 35 -16.19 15.37 7.02
CA THR A 35 -16.74 14.08 6.60
C THR A 35 -16.09 12.88 7.30
N ASN A 36 -15.21 13.10 8.30
CA ASN A 36 -14.46 12.06 9.04
C ASN A 36 -13.69 11.08 8.13
N ARG A 37 -13.11 11.58 7.03
CA ARG A 37 -12.39 10.76 6.05
C ARG A 37 -10.89 10.61 6.36
N ASP A 38 -10.49 10.64 7.61
CA ASP A 38 -9.08 10.51 8.01
C ASP A 38 -8.47 9.16 7.64
N ASN A 39 -9.30 8.17 7.31
CA ASN A 39 -8.85 6.84 6.91
C ASN A 39 -9.02 6.53 5.43
N ASP A 40 -9.34 7.51 4.61
CA ASP A 40 -9.71 7.34 3.20
C ASP A 40 -8.73 8.00 2.21
N SER A 41 -7.50 8.25 2.64
CA SER A 41 -6.48 8.76 1.72
C SER A 41 -6.27 7.78 0.55
N PRO A 42 -5.88 8.26 -0.63
CA PRO A 42 -5.59 7.39 -1.78
C PRO A 42 -4.58 6.29 -1.46
N SER A 43 -3.53 6.61 -0.68
CA SER A 43 -2.54 5.61 -0.23
C SER A 43 -3.16 4.52 0.64
N ARG A 44 -4.06 4.85 1.55
CA ARG A 44 -4.76 3.85 2.37
C ARG A 44 -5.73 3.01 1.58
N GLN A 45 -6.42 3.60 0.61
CA GLN A 45 -7.27 2.85 -0.30
C GLN A 45 -6.45 1.86 -1.12
N LEU A 46 -5.32 2.30 -1.68
CA LEU A 46 -4.38 1.44 -2.40
C LEU A 46 -3.86 0.30 -1.51
N ALA A 47 -3.47 0.59 -0.27
CA ALA A 47 -2.99 -0.43 0.66
C ALA A 47 -4.06 -1.50 0.97
N ARG A 48 -5.31 -1.10 1.18
CA ARG A 48 -6.44 -2.04 1.36
C ARG A 48 -6.70 -2.87 0.11
N TYR A 49 -6.65 -2.23 -1.06
CA TYR A 49 -6.79 -2.91 -2.33
C TYR A 49 -5.70 -3.97 -2.54
N ILE A 50 -4.45 -3.63 -2.27
CA ILE A 50 -3.32 -4.57 -2.32
C ILE A 50 -3.58 -5.78 -1.42
N LYS A 51 -4.08 -5.56 -0.20
CA LYS A 51 -4.42 -6.66 0.71
C LYS A 51 -5.45 -7.60 0.08
N THR A 52 -6.53 -7.07 -0.48
CA THR A 52 -7.57 -7.86 -1.16
C THR A 52 -7.01 -8.65 -2.33
N VAL A 53 -6.26 -8.00 -3.21
CA VAL A 53 -5.63 -8.64 -4.38
C VAL A 53 -4.63 -9.72 -3.95
N THR A 54 -3.82 -9.43 -2.93
CA THR A 54 -2.86 -10.41 -2.41
C THR A 54 -3.56 -11.66 -1.85
N GLN A 55 -4.62 -11.48 -1.09
CA GLN A 55 -5.40 -12.61 -0.57
C GLN A 55 -5.98 -13.50 -1.68
N GLN A 56 -6.34 -12.91 -2.81
CA GLN A 56 -6.88 -13.63 -3.95
C GLN A 56 -5.81 -14.37 -4.76
N TYR A 57 -4.67 -13.74 -5.03
CA TYR A 57 -3.68 -14.24 -5.98
C TYR A 57 -2.43 -14.83 -5.33
N VAL A 58 -2.12 -14.46 -4.10
CA VAL A 58 -0.94 -14.92 -3.33
C VAL A 58 -1.36 -15.26 -1.89
N PRO A 59 -2.26 -16.24 -1.69
CA PRO A 59 -2.84 -16.53 -0.37
C PRO A 59 -1.81 -16.97 0.69
N GLN A 60 -0.58 -17.27 0.28
CA GLN A 60 0.52 -17.63 1.18
C GLN A 60 1.25 -16.40 1.76
N LEU A 61 0.82 -15.18 1.38
CA LEU A 61 1.37 -13.93 1.90
C LEU A 61 0.27 -13.07 2.48
N ASP A 62 0.34 -12.76 3.77
CA ASP A 62 -0.61 -11.85 4.42
C ASP A 62 -0.06 -10.43 4.48
N ILE A 63 -0.90 -9.45 4.12
CA ILE A 63 -0.57 -8.04 4.18
C ILE A 63 -0.95 -7.46 5.54
N GLN A 64 0.04 -7.01 6.29
CA GLN A 64 -0.13 -6.25 7.52
C GLN A 64 -0.18 -4.75 7.21
N LEU A 65 -1.38 -4.16 7.30
CA LEU A 65 -1.58 -2.74 7.04
C LEU A 65 -1.02 -1.90 8.18
N VAL A 66 -0.12 -0.98 7.87
CA VAL A 66 0.47 -0.03 8.82
C VAL A 66 0.11 1.38 8.38
N TYR A 67 -0.74 2.03 9.16
CA TYR A 67 -1.27 3.36 8.83
C TYR A 67 -0.33 4.47 9.30
N ARG A 68 0.84 4.53 8.65
CA ARG A 68 1.88 5.56 8.82
C ARG A 68 2.47 5.92 7.47
N ASN A 69 2.91 7.16 7.35
CA ASN A 69 3.61 7.66 6.15
C ASN A 69 5.10 7.27 6.12
N ASP A 70 5.65 6.85 7.24
CA ASP A 70 7.05 6.50 7.37
C ASP A 70 7.24 5.11 8.03
N ARG A 71 8.46 4.58 7.95
CA ARG A 71 8.88 3.41 8.69
C ARG A 71 9.59 3.86 9.98
N PHE A 72 8.81 4.35 10.95
CA PHE A 72 9.32 4.77 12.26
C PHE A 72 10.53 5.73 12.14
N LEU A 73 10.28 6.92 11.55
CA LEU A 73 11.24 7.98 11.27
C LEU A 73 12.24 7.69 10.14
N ARG A 74 11.99 6.65 9.33
CA ARG A 74 12.79 6.33 8.13
C ARG A 74 11.89 6.43 6.90
N GLY A 75 12.30 7.24 5.94
CA GLY A 75 11.66 7.35 4.63
C GLY A 75 11.91 6.11 3.76
N GLY A 76 11.53 6.22 2.51
CA GLY A 76 11.75 5.19 1.49
C GLY A 76 11.46 5.75 0.10
N ASP A 77 11.60 4.93 -0.91
CA ASP A 77 11.48 5.32 -2.33
C ASP A 77 10.07 5.81 -2.69
N HIS A 78 9.04 5.48 -1.88
CA HIS A 78 7.68 6.01 -2.03
C HIS A 78 7.58 7.50 -1.65
N THR A 79 8.44 7.99 -0.76
CA THR A 79 8.36 9.35 -0.21
C THR A 79 8.39 10.45 -1.28
N PRO A 80 9.33 10.46 -2.25
CA PRO A 80 9.33 11.49 -3.30
C PRO A 80 8.08 11.42 -4.19
N PHE A 81 7.49 10.25 -4.39
CA PHE A 81 6.22 10.13 -5.12
C PHE A 81 5.07 10.75 -4.32
N SER A 82 4.93 10.41 -3.05
CA SER A 82 3.92 11.01 -2.16
C SER A 82 4.07 12.53 -2.06
N GLN A 83 5.29 13.04 -1.95
CA GLN A 83 5.57 14.49 -1.90
C GLN A 83 5.18 15.23 -3.18
N ASN A 84 5.17 14.55 -4.31
CA ASN A 84 4.73 15.10 -5.60
C ASN A 84 3.25 14.77 -5.92
N GLY A 85 2.46 14.33 -4.95
CA GLY A 85 1.02 14.10 -5.10
C GLY A 85 0.64 12.77 -5.74
N PHE A 86 1.61 11.87 -5.96
CA PHE A 86 1.30 10.52 -6.45
C PHE A 86 0.88 9.61 -5.31
N THR A 87 -0.10 8.76 -5.56
CA THR A 87 -0.48 7.70 -4.63
C THR A 87 0.64 6.69 -4.51
N ALA A 88 1.21 6.57 -3.34
CA ALA A 88 2.32 5.67 -3.10
C ALA A 88 2.20 4.96 -1.74
N ILE A 89 2.76 3.76 -1.68
CA ILE A 89 2.84 2.93 -0.48
C ILE A 89 4.23 2.32 -0.37
N ARG A 90 4.56 1.77 0.79
CA ARG A 90 5.83 1.10 1.02
C ARG A 90 5.61 -0.32 1.51
N PHE A 91 6.20 -1.28 0.82
CA PHE A 91 6.38 -2.63 1.35
C PHE A 91 7.62 -2.71 2.24
N CYS A 92 7.50 -3.43 3.34
CA CYS A 92 8.61 -3.70 4.22
C CYS A 92 8.46 -5.09 4.82
N GLU A 93 9.55 -5.84 4.90
CA GLU A 93 9.52 -7.16 5.54
C GLU A 93 9.07 -7.04 7.00
N MET A 94 8.48 -8.12 7.53
CA MET A 94 7.91 -8.12 8.88
C MET A 94 8.98 -7.94 9.94
N ASN A 95 10.07 -8.67 9.83
CA ASN A 95 11.17 -8.68 10.79
C ASN A 95 12.46 -8.24 10.10
N GLU A 96 12.83 -6.98 10.25
CA GLU A 96 14.06 -6.44 9.64
C GLU A 96 15.27 -6.72 10.53
N ASN A 97 16.38 -7.09 9.89
CA ASN A 97 17.68 -7.11 10.55
C ASN A 97 18.54 -5.96 10.04
N TYR A 98 18.76 -4.98 10.89
CA TYR A 98 19.52 -3.77 10.54
C TYR A 98 21.03 -4.02 10.39
N ASP A 99 21.56 -5.14 10.89
CA ASP A 99 22.95 -5.53 10.69
C ASP A 99 23.22 -6.01 9.26
N HIS A 100 22.16 -6.47 8.56
CA HIS A 100 22.23 -7.01 7.21
C HIS A 100 21.85 -6.00 6.11
N GLN A 101 21.47 -4.76 6.45
CA GLN A 101 21.07 -3.77 5.45
C GLN A 101 21.79 -2.44 5.66
N HIS A 102 22.22 -1.80 4.56
CA HIS A 102 22.93 -0.52 4.56
C HIS A 102 24.22 -0.53 5.40
N GLN A 103 24.85 -1.69 5.54
CA GLN A 103 26.09 -1.90 6.27
C GLN A 103 27.21 -2.29 5.31
N ASN A 104 28.42 -1.89 5.60
CA ASN A 104 29.59 -2.45 4.94
C ASN A 104 29.71 -3.94 5.27
N VAL A 105 30.04 -4.75 4.27
CA VAL A 105 30.29 -6.18 4.48
C VAL A 105 31.53 -6.36 5.36
N ARG A 106 31.34 -6.84 6.56
CA ARG A 106 32.39 -7.06 7.55
C ARG A 106 32.00 -8.09 8.60
N LYS A 107 32.93 -8.61 9.31
CA LYS A 107 32.69 -9.49 10.46
C LYS A 107 33.34 -8.89 11.70
N GLU A 108 32.54 -8.64 12.73
CA GLU A 108 32.96 -8.11 14.02
C GLU A 108 32.34 -8.94 15.13
N ASN A 109 33.14 -9.33 16.13
CA ASN A 109 32.66 -10.12 17.27
C ASN A 109 31.84 -11.36 16.91
N ASN A 110 32.23 -12.07 15.86
CA ASN A 110 31.48 -13.19 15.25
C ASN A 110 30.13 -12.85 14.61
N ILE A 111 29.75 -11.58 14.51
CA ILE A 111 28.56 -11.12 13.83
C ILE A 111 28.94 -10.73 12.39
N GLN A 112 28.18 -11.23 11.41
CA GLN A 112 28.31 -10.83 10.03
C GLN A 112 27.40 -9.63 9.76
N TYR A 113 27.97 -8.57 9.19
CA TYR A 113 27.28 -7.37 8.76
C TYR A 113 27.25 -7.27 7.23
N GLY A 114 26.26 -6.53 6.71
CA GLY A 114 26.18 -6.18 5.30
C GLY A 114 25.19 -7.00 4.50
N ASP A 115 24.90 -6.52 3.30
CA ASP A 115 23.93 -7.11 2.38
C ASP A 115 24.59 -8.28 1.63
N LEU A 116 24.36 -9.51 2.08
CA LEU A 116 24.86 -10.73 1.46
C LEU A 116 23.72 -11.59 0.91
N PRO A 117 23.91 -12.27 -0.24
CA PRO A 117 22.89 -13.12 -0.85
C PRO A 117 22.38 -14.25 0.06
N GLU A 118 23.23 -14.78 0.95
CA GLU A 118 22.85 -15.84 1.90
C GLU A 118 21.83 -15.38 2.96
N PHE A 119 21.65 -14.07 3.13
CA PHE A 119 20.62 -13.50 4.01
C PHE A 119 19.29 -13.30 3.30
N MET A 120 19.23 -13.52 1.99
CA MET A 120 18.01 -13.34 1.20
C MET A 120 17.14 -14.58 1.25
N ASP A 121 15.83 -14.35 1.43
CA ASP A 121 14.81 -15.35 1.17
C ASP A 121 14.17 -15.07 -0.20
N PHE A 122 14.63 -15.79 -1.21
CA PHE A 122 14.16 -15.61 -2.58
C PHE A 122 12.70 -16.04 -2.76
N GLU A 123 12.22 -17.00 -1.98
CA GLU A 123 10.81 -17.40 -2.03
C GLU A 123 9.89 -16.32 -1.44
N TYR A 124 10.31 -15.70 -0.35
CA TYR A 124 9.61 -14.55 0.21
C TYR A 124 9.60 -13.37 -0.77
N MET A 125 10.75 -13.06 -1.36
CA MET A 125 10.86 -12.03 -2.39
C MET A 125 9.92 -12.32 -3.57
N ARG A 126 9.86 -13.58 -4.03
CA ARG A 126 8.92 -14.01 -5.10
C ARG A 126 7.47 -13.72 -4.71
N LYS A 127 7.04 -14.06 -3.51
CA LYS A 127 5.66 -13.81 -3.03
C LYS A 127 5.34 -12.31 -3.05
N VAL A 128 6.23 -11.48 -2.51
CA VAL A 128 6.04 -10.02 -2.51
C VAL A 128 6.00 -9.47 -3.94
N THR A 129 6.87 -9.95 -4.81
CA THR A 129 6.87 -9.58 -6.24
C THR A 129 5.57 -9.99 -6.93
N CYS A 130 5.07 -11.20 -6.69
CA CYS A 130 3.78 -11.66 -7.24
C CYS A 130 2.61 -10.80 -6.73
N SER A 131 2.59 -10.39 -5.46
CA SER A 131 1.59 -9.46 -4.92
C SER A 131 1.60 -8.12 -5.66
N ASN A 132 2.78 -7.54 -5.87
CA ASN A 132 2.92 -6.31 -6.64
C ASN A 132 2.49 -6.48 -8.09
N LEU A 133 2.92 -7.54 -8.76
CA LEU A 133 2.56 -7.83 -10.15
C LEU A 133 1.04 -8.01 -10.31
N ALA A 134 0.40 -8.77 -9.43
CA ALA A 134 -1.05 -8.95 -9.43
C ALA A 134 -1.77 -7.61 -9.27
N THR A 135 -1.30 -6.77 -8.33
CA THR A 135 -1.88 -5.44 -8.10
C THR A 135 -1.75 -4.55 -9.33
N PHE A 136 -0.56 -4.44 -9.91
CA PHE A 136 -0.34 -3.63 -11.11
C PHE A 136 -1.16 -4.12 -12.29
N SER A 137 -1.24 -5.43 -12.50
CA SER A 137 -2.05 -6.02 -13.58
C SER A 137 -3.53 -5.68 -13.41
N ASN A 138 -4.07 -5.84 -12.20
CA ASN A 138 -5.46 -5.50 -11.93
C ASN A 138 -5.73 -4.01 -12.14
N LEU A 139 -4.87 -3.12 -11.63
CA LEU A 139 -5.02 -1.67 -11.81
C LEU A 139 -4.92 -1.25 -13.28
N ALA A 140 -3.96 -1.83 -14.04
CA ALA A 140 -3.77 -1.51 -15.44
C ALA A 140 -4.96 -1.96 -16.32
N TRP A 141 -5.66 -3.00 -15.92
CA TRP A 141 -6.83 -3.51 -16.64
C TRP A 141 -8.16 -3.00 -16.10
N SER A 142 -8.14 -2.33 -14.96
CA SER A 142 -9.35 -1.73 -14.39
C SER A 142 -9.98 -0.72 -15.33
N PRO A 143 -11.31 -0.64 -15.38
CA PRO A 143 -12.01 0.46 -16.04
C PRO A 143 -11.69 1.78 -15.31
N LYS A 144 -11.95 2.88 -15.98
CA LYS A 144 -11.90 4.18 -15.33
C LYS A 144 -12.95 4.24 -14.20
N ALA A 145 -12.69 5.06 -13.21
CA ALA A 145 -13.67 5.32 -12.15
C ALA A 145 -14.97 5.90 -12.74
N PRO A 146 -16.15 5.62 -12.11
CA PRO A 146 -17.38 6.29 -12.47
C PRO A 146 -17.25 7.81 -12.34
N GLU A 147 -17.94 8.53 -13.19
CA GLU A 147 -17.95 10.00 -13.20
C GLU A 147 -19.21 10.54 -12.50
N ASN A 148 -19.13 11.76 -11.97
CA ASN A 148 -20.24 12.46 -11.34
C ASN A 148 -20.97 11.64 -10.26
N VAL A 149 -20.20 10.94 -9.44
CA VAL A 149 -20.74 10.14 -8.33
C VAL A 149 -21.37 11.07 -7.28
N GLY A 150 -22.61 10.80 -6.93
CA GLY A 150 -23.35 11.58 -5.94
C GLY A 150 -24.36 10.72 -5.18
N ILE A 151 -24.99 11.36 -4.20
CA ILE A 151 -26.13 10.78 -3.46
C ILE A 151 -27.37 11.59 -3.85
N GLU A 152 -28.46 10.89 -4.19
CA GLU A 152 -29.72 11.53 -4.39
C GLU A 152 -30.31 11.96 -3.04
N VAL A 153 -30.56 13.28 -2.89
CA VAL A 153 -30.98 13.87 -1.61
C VAL A 153 -32.39 14.45 -1.64
N LYS A 154 -33.12 14.27 -2.75
CA LYS A 154 -34.46 14.87 -2.91
C LYS A 154 -35.51 14.29 -1.96
N GLU A 155 -35.40 13.01 -1.66
CA GLU A 155 -36.30 12.31 -0.75
C GLU A 155 -35.43 11.50 0.23
N LEU A 156 -35.11 12.08 1.36
CA LEU A 156 -34.36 11.40 2.41
C LEU A 156 -35.25 10.34 3.07
N THR A 157 -34.90 9.10 2.84
CA THR A 157 -35.51 7.93 3.47
C THR A 157 -34.46 7.21 4.33
N ASN A 158 -34.78 6.05 4.87
CA ASN A 158 -33.81 5.19 5.58
C ASN A 158 -32.85 4.47 4.65
N SER A 159 -32.87 4.75 3.35
CA SER A 159 -31.97 4.21 2.33
C SER A 159 -31.28 5.35 1.57
N SER A 160 -30.07 5.10 1.09
CA SER A 160 -29.31 6.03 0.24
C SER A 160 -29.32 5.52 -1.19
N VAL A 161 -29.57 6.42 -2.15
CA VAL A 161 -29.46 6.12 -3.57
C VAL A 161 -28.21 6.79 -4.11
N LEU A 162 -27.28 5.98 -4.60
CA LEU A 162 -26.08 6.45 -5.29
C LEU A 162 -26.39 6.61 -6.78
N VAL A 163 -25.95 7.71 -7.36
CA VAL A 163 -26.05 8.00 -8.78
C VAL A 163 -24.66 8.27 -9.35
N TRP A 164 -24.40 7.82 -10.57
CA TRP A 164 -23.14 8.06 -11.25
C TRP A 164 -23.31 7.96 -12.76
N GLN A 165 -22.32 8.42 -13.48
CA GLN A 165 -22.19 8.23 -14.92
C GLN A 165 -21.11 7.20 -15.21
N ALA A 166 -21.39 6.30 -16.15
CA ALA A 166 -20.39 5.36 -16.61
C ALA A 166 -19.24 6.11 -17.32
N PRO A 167 -18.00 5.76 -17.07
CA PRO A 167 -16.86 6.40 -17.72
C PRO A 167 -16.86 6.07 -19.22
N GLN A 168 -16.35 6.99 -20.03
CA GLN A 168 -16.13 6.71 -21.45
C GLN A 168 -14.97 5.72 -21.62
N GLY A 169 -15.12 4.72 -22.47
CA GLY A 169 -14.09 3.76 -22.81
C GLY A 169 -14.54 2.31 -22.78
N LYS A 170 -13.78 1.45 -22.09
CA LYS A 170 -14.09 0.02 -22.02
C LYS A 170 -15.44 -0.22 -21.34
N PRO A 171 -16.29 -1.10 -21.89
CA PRO A 171 -17.56 -1.43 -21.27
C PRO A 171 -17.34 -2.03 -19.88
N VAL A 172 -18.16 -1.59 -18.93
CA VAL A 172 -18.18 -2.10 -17.56
C VAL A 172 -19.48 -2.86 -17.38
N PHE A 173 -19.42 -4.11 -16.96
CA PHE A 173 -20.60 -4.97 -16.78
C PHE A 173 -21.27 -4.78 -15.41
N GLY A 174 -20.72 -3.95 -14.52
CA GLY A 174 -21.23 -3.62 -13.20
C GLY A 174 -20.27 -2.76 -12.40
N TYR A 175 -20.77 -2.17 -11.34
CA TYR A 175 -20.02 -1.43 -10.33
C TYR A 175 -20.33 -2.00 -8.95
#